data_70faee0115b0a54ec5dbcae9923a014f
#
_entry.id   70faee0115b0a54ec5dbcae9923a014f
#
_cell.length_a   1.000
_cell.length_b   1.000
_cell.length_c   1.000
_cell.angle_alpha   90.00
_cell.angle_beta   90.00
_cell.angle_gamma   90.00
#
_symmetry.space_group_name_H-M   'P 1'
#
loop_
_entity.id
_entity.type
_entity.pdbx_description
1 polymer ?
#
loop_
_entity_poly.entity_id
_entity_poly.type
_entity_poly.pdbx_seq_one_letter_code
_entity_poly.pdbx_strand_id
1 'polypeptide(L)'
;MTDINRKALYIAQECLKAGMTVAGAAGVLANVAAESAFNPRNLQDTYERAIGYNDDSYTDAVDNGTYQGFTRDAAGYGLAQWTAGDRKAKMLTHFKQRGKSIGDFETQVEYMILDIRTYGSGKAWKTCISSNNPYDCGYAVCKYYEICDKLEESSQYRGNQAQTKWLGFIQASLDNGLTVEPPKEPEPVKVDDEGIPIQQTWPPRTIDAHCSGWPEVWLLQAMLKCMSYNVLTDGIWGSALTDKVILFQQANGLSADGVVGPMTWQRLGLDKKIFE
;
A
#
# COMPACT_ATOMS: atom_id res chain seq x y z
N MET A 1 27.60 -0.24 -2.18
CA MET A 1 26.33 -0.80 -1.63
C MET A 1 25.87 -1.87 -2.59
N THR A 2 25.51 -3.06 -2.09
CA THR A 2 24.96 -4.14 -2.93
C THR A 2 23.57 -3.79 -3.44
N ASP A 3 23.10 -4.45 -4.50
CA ASP A 3 21.74 -4.23 -5.04
C ASP A 3 20.66 -4.57 -4.00
N ILE A 4 20.84 -5.67 -3.27
CA ILE A 4 19.95 -6.07 -2.16
C ILE A 4 19.84 -4.96 -1.11
N ASN A 5 20.95 -4.36 -0.71
CA ASN A 5 20.97 -3.30 0.29
C ASN A 5 20.26 -2.03 -0.22
N ARG A 6 20.39 -1.70 -1.51
CA ARG A 6 19.67 -0.56 -2.12
C ARG A 6 18.15 -0.79 -2.10
N LYS A 7 17.72 -1.99 -2.48
CA LYS A 7 16.31 -2.37 -2.46
C LYS A 7 15.74 -2.38 -1.04
N ALA A 8 16.47 -2.96 -0.09
CA ALA A 8 16.07 -2.97 1.32
C ALA A 8 15.94 -1.54 1.87
N LEU A 9 16.90 -0.68 1.54
CA LEU A 9 16.89 0.71 1.96
C LEU A 9 15.69 1.48 1.38
N TYR A 10 15.41 1.30 0.10
CA TYR A 10 14.25 1.90 -0.55
C TYR A 10 12.93 1.46 0.12
N ILE A 11 12.76 0.15 0.36
CA ILE A 11 11.57 -0.36 1.08
C ILE A 11 11.45 0.27 2.45
N ALA A 12 12.55 0.34 3.21
CA ALA A 12 12.53 0.97 4.54
C ALA A 12 12.11 2.44 4.47
N GLN A 13 12.64 3.21 3.52
CA GLN A 13 12.26 4.60 3.31
C GLN A 13 10.77 4.76 3.02
N GLU A 14 10.23 3.95 2.11
CA GLU A 14 8.81 4.02 1.76
C GLU A 14 7.91 3.58 2.92
N CYS A 15 8.32 2.58 3.72
CA CYS A 15 7.62 2.22 4.96
C CYS A 15 7.57 3.37 5.96
N LEU A 16 8.70 4.05 6.17
CA LEU A 16 8.80 5.19 7.08
C LEU A 16 7.97 6.38 6.57
N LYS A 17 8.05 6.71 5.28
CA LYS A 17 7.20 7.74 4.65
C LYS A 17 5.70 7.44 4.78
N ALA A 18 5.36 6.16 4.75
CA ALA A 18 3.99 5.70 4.93
C ALA A 18 3.50 5.77 6.38
N GLY A 19 4.37 6.10 7.34
CA GLY A 19 4.06 6.26 8.77
C GLY A 19 4.35 5.03 9.63
N MET A 20 5.09 4.03 9.12
CA MET A 20 5.57 2.94 9.97
C MET A 20 6.69 3.43 10.90
N THR A 21 6.82 2.80 12.06
CA THR A 21 7.99 2.98 12.93
C THR A 21 9.24 2.34 12.30
N VAL A 22 10.43 2.67 12.80
CA VAL A 22 11.68 1.98 12.40
C VAL A 22 11.57 0.47 12.65
N ALA A 23 10.93 0.10 13.76
CA ALA A 23 10.63 -1.29 14.09
C ALA A 23 9.66 -1.92 13.07
N GLY A 24 8.65 -1.17 12.63
CA GLY A 24 7.70 -1.59 11.60
C GLY A 24 8.37 -1.86 10.26
N ALA A 25 9.23 -0.92 9.81
CA ALA A 25 10.01 -1.08 8.60
C ALA A 25 10.96 -2.30 8.69
N ALA A 26 11.60 -2.53 9.84
CA ALA A 26 12.43 -3.70 10.06
C ALA A 26 11.63 -5.02 9.95
N GLY A 27 10.39 -5.01 10.46
CA GLY A 27 9.46 -6.13 10.34
C GLY A 27 9.11 -6.46 8.88
N VAL A 28 8.84 -5.45 8.07
CA VAL A 28 8.58 -5.62 6.63
C VAL A 28 9.83 -6.17 5.93
N LEU A 29 11.01 -5.59 6.17
CA LEU A 29 12.25 -6.08 5.55
C LEU A 29 12.55 -7.54 5.86
N ALA A 30 12.29 -7.98 7.12
CA ALA A 30 12.49 -9.36 7.52
C ALA A 30 11.61 -10.34 6.72
N ASN A 31 10.39 -9.94 6.40
CA ASN A 31 9.47 -10.74 5.61
C ASN A 31 9.85 -10.74 4.14
N VAL A 32 10.03 -9.59 3.50
CA VAL A 32 10.43 -9.48 2.09
C VAL A 32 11.74 -10.23 1.81
N ALA A 33 12.72 -10.13 2.72
CA ALA A 33 13.99 -10.84 2.58
C ALA A 33 13.83 -12.36 2.49
N ALA A 34 12.86 -12.88 3.20
CA ALA A 34 12.64 -14.33 3.25
C ALA A 34 11.63 -14.82 2.21
N GLU A 35 10.70 -13.97 1.76
CA GLU A 35 9.74 -14.32 0.70
C GLU A 35 10.38 -14.32 -0.69
N SER A 36 11.21 -13.33 -0.98
CA SER A 36 11.71 -13.10 -2.33
C SER A 36 13.18 -12.71 -2.44
N ALA A 37 13.91 -12.62 -1.32
CA ALA A 37 15.26 -12.02 -1.29
C ALA A 37 15.31 -10.65 -2.01
N PHE A 38 14.24 -9.87 -1.93
CA PHE A 38 14.05 -8.58 -2.62
C PHE A 38 13.99 -8.67 -4.15
N ASN A 39 13.69 -9.85 -4.71
CA ASN A 39 13.48 -10.00 -6.15
C ASN A 39 12.00 -9.71 -6.50
N PRO A 40 11.68 -8.63 -7.23
CA PRO A 40 10.30 -8.31 -7.58
C PRO A 40 9.73 -9.23 -8.67
N ARG A 41 10.57 -9.97 -9.37
CA ARG A 41 10.16 -10.93 -10.41
C ARG A 41 10.07 -12.36 -9.88
N ASN A 42 10.34 -12.59 -8.60
CA ASN A 42 10.41 -13.91 -7.99
C ASN A 42 9.11 -14.70 -8.18
N LEU A 43 9.15 -15.70 -9.02
CA LEU A 43 8.13 -16.73 -9.15
C LEU A 43 8.45 -17.85 -8.17
N GLN A 44 7.47 -18.35 -7.45
CA GLN A 44 7.68 -19.43 -6.50
C GLN A 44 8.31 -20.66 -7.17
N ASP A 45 9.53 -21.04 -6.78
CA ASP A 45 10.37 -22.09 -7.41
C ASP A 45 9.62 -23.41 -7.63
N THR A 46 8.76 -23.80 -6.68
CA THR A 46 7.99 -25.04 -6.76
C THR A 46 6.96 -25.03 -7.90
N TYR A 47 6.57 -23.86 -8.39
CA TYR A 47 5.63 -23.69 -9.48
C TYR A 47 6.29 -23.48 -10.83
N GLU A 48 7.55 -23.06 -10.91
CA GLU A 48 8.26 -22.81 -12.17
C GLU A 48 8.10 -23.98 -13.16
N ARG A 49 8.41 -25.19 -12.66
CA ARG A 49 8.30 -26.40 -13.50
C ARG A 49 6.85 -26.74 -13.85
N ALA A 50 5.91 -26.52 -12.92
CA ALA A 50 4.51 -26.87 -13.08
C ALA A 50 3.80 -26.01 -14.14
N ILE A 51 4.15 -24.73 -14.23
CA ILE A 51 3.55 -23.79 -15.16
C ILE A 51 4.44 -23.48 -16.37
N GLY A 52 5.69 -23.97 -16.39
CA GLY A 52 6.62 -23.88 -17.53
C GLY A 52 7.25 -22.50 -17.73
N TYR A 53 7.37 -21.72 -16.67
CA TYR A 53 7.97 -20.39 -16.67
C TYR A 53 9.06 -20.28 -15.60
N ASN A 54 10.01 -19.39 -15.81
CA ASN A 54 10.91 -18.87 -14.77
C ASN A 54 10.52 -17.44 -14.43
N ASP A 55 11.20 -16.82 -13.48
CA ASP A 55 10.98 -15.44 -13.00
C ASP A 55 10.73 -14.44 -14.14
N ASP A 56 11.66 -14.42 -15.11
CA ASP A 56 11.62 -13.45 -16.20
C ASP A 56 10.53 -13.77 -17.22
N SER A 57 10.47 -15.01 -17.68
CA SER A 57 9.52 -15.41 -18.69
C SER A 57 8.07 -15.38 -18.20
N TYR A 58 7.84 -15.62 -16.90
CA TYR A 58 6.52 -15.48 -16.30
C TYR A 58 6.07 -14.01 -16.27
N THR A 59 6.94 -13.13 -15.79
CA THR A 59 6.68 -11.69 -15.76
C THR A 59 6.34 -11.17 -17.16
N ASP A 60 7.21 -11.49 -18.14
CA ASP A 60 7.04 -11.04 -19.53
C ASP A 60 5.75 -11.58 -20.15
N ALA A 61 5.39 -12.83 -19.88
CA ALA A 61 4.16 -13.45 -20.39
C ALA A 61 2.88 -12.86 -19.79
N VAL A 62 2.91 -12.45 -18.52
CA VAL A 62 1.80 -11.73 -17.87
C VAL A 62 1.67 -10.32 -18.44
N ASP A 63 2.78 -9.60 -18.57
CA ASP A 63 2.80 -8.21 -19.04
C ASP A 63 2.32 -8.08 -20.48
N ASN A 64 2.75 -9.00 -21.37
CA ASN A 64 2.34 -9.00 -22.77
C ASN A 64 1.00 -9.70 -23.03
N GLY A 65 0.38 -10.29 -21.99
CA GLY A 65 -0.94 -10.94 -22.06
C GLY A 65 -0.94 -12.34 -22.66
N THR A 66 0.21 -12.95 -22.92
CA THR A 66 0.28 -14.35 -23.42
C THR A 66 -0.01 -15.37 -22.34
N TYR A 67 0.23 -15.02 -21.06
CA TYR A 67 -0.22 -15.80 -19.91
C TYR A 67 -1.36 -15.11 -19.17
N GLN A 68 -2.53 -15.73 -19.18
CA GLN A 68 -3.74 -15.20 -18.54
C GLN A 68 -4.09 -15.91 -17.21
N GLY A 69 -3.20 -16.74 -16.72
CA GLY A 69 -3.39 -17.51 -15.49
C GLY A 69 -3.06 -16.73 -14.21
N PHE A 70 -2.40 -15.58 -14.28
CA PHE A 70 -1.83 -14.85 -13.15
C PHE A 70 -2.75 -14.74 -11.93
N THR A 71 -4.02 -14.44 -12.13
CA THR A 71 -5.01 -14.29 -11.04
C THR A 71 -5.71 -15.59 -10.67
N ARG A 72 -5.36 -16.72 -11.31
CA ARG A 72 -6.01 -18.03 -11.13
C ARG A 72 -5.06 -19.14 -10.76
N ASP A 73 -3.77 -18.95 -11.02
CA ASP A 73 -2.75 -19.89 -10.55
C ASP A 73 -2.50 -19.72 -9.05
N ALA A 74 -1.94 -20.73 -8.44
CA ALA A 74 -1.61 -20.74 -7.01
C ALA A 74 -0.13 -20.39 -6.75
N ALA A 75 0.60 -19.88 -7.74
CA ALA A 75 2.00 -19.54 -7.61
C ALA A 75 2.18 -18.23 -6.86
N GLY A 76 3.06 -18.22 -5.88
CA GLY A 76 3.52 -16.98 -5.25
C GLY A 76 4.34 -16.14 -6.22
N TYR A 77 4.16 -14.82 -6.20
CA TYR A 77 4.87 -13.92 -7.09
C TYR A 77 5.29 -12.62 -6.40
N GLY A 78 6.49 -12.15 -6.76
CA GLY A 78 7.01 -10.85 -6.40
C GLY A 78 7.50 -10.73 -4.95
N LEU A 79 7.65 -9.49 -4.48
CA LEU A 79 8.29 -9.16 -3.20
C LEU A 79 7.65 -9.84 -1.98
N ALA A 80 6.33 -9.94 -1.96
CA ALA A 80 5.54 -10.52 -0.87
C ALA A 80 4.91 -11.86 -1.26
N GLN A 81 5.40 -12.53 -2.29
CA GLN A 81 4.92 -13.83 -2.76
C GLN A 81 3.38 -13.92 -2.82
N TRP A 82 2.74 -12.90 -3.43
CA TRP A 82 1.28 -12.88 -3.56
C TRP A 82 0.76 -14.11 -4.27
N THR A 83 -0.02 -14.91 -3.57
CA THR A 83 -0.57 -16.19 -4.05
C THR A 83 -2.07 -16.11 -4.31
N ALA A 84 -2.82 -15.44 -3.42
CA ALA A 84 -4.28 -15.37 -3.50
C ALA A 84 -4.75 -14.59 -4.73
N GLY A 85 -5.66 -15.17 -5.49
CA GLY A 85 -6.11 -14.63 -6.78
C GLY A 85 -6.75 -13.24 -6.70
N ASP A 86 -7.45 -12.93 -5.61
CA ASP A 86 -8.02 -11.61 -5.37
C ASP A 86 -6.95 -10.55 -5.09
N ARG A 87 -5.88 -10.91 -4.36
CA ARG A 87 -4.71 -10.03 -4.14
C ARG A 87 -3.96 -9.79 -5.46
N LYS A 88 -3.72 -10.86 -6.24
CA LYS A 88 -3.08 -10.77 -7.57
C LYS A 88 -3.94 -9.96 -8.56
N ALA A 89 -5.26 -10.04 -8.49
CA ALA A 89 -6.14 -9.23 -9.32
C ALA A 89 -6.05 -7.73 -8.99
N LYS A 90 -6.02 -7.39 -7.71
CA LYS A 90 -5.79 -6.01 -7.25
C LYS A 90 -4.42 -5.51 -7.66
N MET A 91 -3.38 -6.32 -7.47
CA MET A 91 -2.01 -6.05 -7.94
C MET A 91 -2.00 -5.74 -9.44
N LEU A 92 -2.52 -6.63 -10.27
CA LEU A 92 -2.55 -6.46 -11.72
C LEU A 92 -3.28 -5.18 -12.15
N THR A 93 -4.38 -4.84 -11.47
CA THR A 93 -5.12 -3.60 -11.70
C THR A 93 -4.26 -2.38 -11.37
N HIS A 94 -3.61 -2.39 -10.21
CA HIS A 94 -2.73 -1.32 -9.74
C HIS A 94 -1.57 -1.04 -10.73
N PHE A 95 -0.95 -2.10 -11.27
CA PHE A 95 0.14 -1.98 -12.24
C PHE A 95 -0.34 -1.50 -13.61
N LYS A 96 -1.45 -2.04 -14.11
CA LYS A 96 -2.04 -1.60 -15.38
C LYS A 96 -2.43 -0.12 -15.38
N GLN A 97 -2.97 0.37 -14.28
CA GLN A 97 -3.32 1.79 -14.13
C GLN A 97 -2.10 2.71 -14.21
N ARG A 98 -0.91 2.21 -13.89
CA ARG A 98 0.36 2.94 -13.93
C ARG A 98 1.17 2.71 -15.22
N GLY A 99 0.70 1.84 -16.10
CA GLY A 99 1.45 1.45 -17.29
C GLY A 99 2.78 0.76 -16.96
N LYS A 100 2.82 0.03 -15.83
CA LYS A 100 4.02 -0.62 -15.32
C LYS A 100 3.96 -2.14 -15.46
N SER A 101 5.13 -2.76 -15.64
CA SER A 101 5.34 -4.20 -15.51
C SER A 101 4.96 -4.70 -14.13
N ILE A 102 4.37 -5.89 -14.02
CA ILE A 102 4.12 -6.51 -12.70
C ILE A 102 5.42 -6.77 -11.93
N GLY A 103 6.57 -6.83 -12.62
CA GLY A 103 7.90 -6.95 -12.03
C GLY A 103 8.57 -5.61 -11.67
N ASP A 104 7.89 -4.46 -11.83
CA ASP A 104 8.44 -3.16 -11.46
C ASP A 104 8.60 -3.06 -9.93
N PHE A 105 9.83 -2.90 -9.47
CA PHE A 105 10.17 -2.94 -8.05
C PHE A 105 9.49 -1.83 -7.24
N GLU A 106 9.55 -0.59 -7.72
CA GLU A 106 8.99 0.56 -7.00
C GLU A 106 7.48 0.45 -6.87
N THR A 107 6.82 0.03 -7.95
CA THR A 107 5.36 -0.18 -7.96
C THR A 107 4.94 -1.35 -7.06
N GLN A 108 5.78 -2.40 -6.96
CA GLN A 108 5.51 -3.48 -5.99
C GLN A 108 5.64 -3.01 -4.55
N VAL A 109 6.61 -2.17 -4.23
CA VAL A 109 6.74 -1.59 -2.88
C VAL A 109 5.52 -0.75 -2.53
N GLU A 110 5.09 0.10 -3.46
CA GLU A 110 3.87 0.90 -3.29
C GLU A 110 2.64 0.02 -3.05
N TYR A 111 2.43 -0.99 -3.90
CA TYR A 111 1.32 -1.92 -3.76
C TYR A 111 1.38 -2.71 -2.44
N MET A 112 2.55 -3.18 -2.04
CA MET A 112 2.75 -3.91 -0.79
C MET A 112 2.33 -3.06 0.43
N ILE A 113 2.70 -1.80 0.48
CA ILE A 113 2.32 -0.89 1.57
C ILE A 113 0.79 -0.68 1.61
N LEU A 114 0.16 -0.52 0.44
CA LEU A 114 -1.30 -0.43 0.34
C LEU A 114 -1.99 -1.72 0.80
N ASP A 115 -1.46 -2.85 0.38
CA ASP A 115 -2.03 -4.17 0.69
C ASP A 115 -1.89 -4.50 2.19
N ILE A 116 -0.74 -4.25 2.82
CA ILE A 116 -0.54 -4.42 4.28
C ILE A 116 -1.55 -3.61 5.10
N ARG A 117 -1.93 -2.41 4.64
CA ARG A 117 -2.90 -1.55 5.34
C ARG A 117 -4.27 -2.20 5.48
N THR A 118 -4.70 -2.93 4.49
CA THR A 118 -6.09 -3.41 4.37
C THR A 118 -6.23 -4.90 4.58
N TYR A 119 -5.21 -5.69 4.25
CA TYR A 119 -5.27 -7.13 4.36
C TYR A 119 -5.33 -7.59 5.83
N GLY A 120 -6.07 -8.65 6.10
CA GLY A 120 -6.21 -9.21 7.45
C GLY A 120 -6.76 -8.20 8.49
N SER A 121 -7.67 -7.32 8.08
CA SER A 121 -8.21 -6.21 8.91
C SER A 121 -7.11 -5.21 9.35
N GLY A 122 -6.01 -5.13 8.61
CA GLY A 122 -4.91 -4.23 8.88
C GLY A 122 -4.15 -4.51 10.18
N LYS A 123 -4.18 -5.75 10.70
CA LYS A 123 -3.49 -6.08 11.95
C LYS A 123 -1.98 -5.89 11.85
N ALA A 124 -1.36 -6.37 10.76
CA ALA A 124 0.07 -6.16 10.52
C ALA A 124 0.40 -4.66 10.45
N TRP A 125 -0.38 -3.91 9.67
CA TRP A 125 -0.24 -2.46 9.56
C TRP A 125 -0.29 -1.76 10.93
N LYS A 126 -1.35 -2.03 11.71
CA LYS A 126 -1.54 -1.42 13.04
C LYS A 126 -0.35 -1.69 13.96
N THR A 127 0.22 -2.89 13.93
CA THR A 127 1.43 -3.21 14.69
C THR A 127 2.62 -2.39 14.18
N CYS A 128 2.83 -2.33 12.86
CA CYS A 128 3.98 -1.65 12.26
C CYS A 128 3.96 -0.13 12.43
N ILE A 129 2.80 0.51 12.62
CA ILE A 129 2.72 1.95 12.85
C ILE A 129 2.76 2.34 14.33
N SER A 130 2.60 1.39 15.26
CA SER A 130 2.47 1.71 16.69
C SER A 130 3.53 1.05 17.58
N SER A 131 4.08 -0.09 17.17
CA SER A 131 5.06 -0.82 17.96
C SER A 131 6.49 -0.31 17.70
N ASN A 132 7.27 -0.15 18.78
CA ASN A 132 8.70 0.08 18.73
C ASN A 132 9.52 -1.22 18.92
N ASN A 133 8.84 -2.37 19.01
CA ASN A 133 9.47 -3.68 19.09
C ASN A 133 9.55 -4.33 17.70
N PRO A 134 10.75 -4.44 17.11
CA PRO A 134 10.92 -5.03 15.78
C PRO A 134 10.52 -6.52 15.71
N TYR A 135 10.66 -7.25 16.81
CA TYR A 135 10.20 -8.64 16.88
C TYR A 135 8.70 -8.73 16.64
N ASP A 136 7.91 -7.93 17.37
CA ASP A 136 6.46 -7.91 17.24
C ASP A 136 6.02 -7.54 15.82
N CYS A 137 6.71 -6.60 15.20
CA CYS A 137 6.43 -6.17 13.83
C CYS A 137 6.72 -7.29 12.81
N GLY A 138 7.89 -7.91 12.89
CA GLY A 138 8.26 -9.01 12.00
C GLY A 138 7.33 -10.22 12.14
N TYR A 139 6.99 -10.55 13.38
CA TYR A 139 6.02 -11.59 13.72
C TYR A 139 4.62 -11.27 13.14
N ALA A 140 4.15 -10.03 13.33
CA ALA A 140 2.83 -9.62 12.89
C ALA A 140 2.69 -9.60 11.37
N VAL A 141 3.73 -9.17 10.64
CA VAL A 141 3.73 -9.19 9.16
C VAL A 141 3.62 -10.63 8.67
N CYS A 142 4.42 -11.57 9.15
CA CYS A 142 4.31 -12.99 8.78
C CYS A 142 2.92 -13.55 9.13
N LYS A 143 2.45 -13.30 10.35
CA LYS A 143 1.24 -13.94 10.87
C LYS A 143 -0.05 -13.44 10.25
N TYR A 144 -0.14 -12.14 9.97
CA TYR A 144 -1.40 -11.50 9.59
C TYR A 144 -1.42 -10.97 8.16
N TYR A 145 -0.26 -10.90 7.50
CA TYR A 145 -0.16 -10.42 6.13
C TYR A 145 0.34 -11.49 5.16
N GLU A 146 1.47 -12.14 5.42
CA GLU A 146 2.01 -13.19 4.55
C GLU A 146 1.28 -14.54 4.76
N ILE A 147 0.89 -14.83 6.00
CA ILE A 147 0.27 -16.10 6.39
C ILE A 147 1.19 -17.27 6.02
N CYS A 148 2.44 -17.17 6.50
CA CYS A 148 3.53 -18.08 6.15
C CYS A 148 3.22 -19.54 6.50
N ASP A 149 3.79 -20.44 5.73
CA ASP A 149 3.81 -21.86 6.10
C ASP A 149 4.48 -22.05 7.47
N LYS A 150 4.06 -23.08 8.25
CA LYS A 150 4.49 -23.27 9.64
C LYS A 150 4.38 -21.97 10.46
N LEU A 151 3.20 -21.40 10.48
CA LEU A 151 2.89 -20.03 10.87
C LEU A 151 3.63 -19.54 12.12
N GLU A 152 3.64 -20.33 13.19
CA GLU A 152 4.26 -19.91 14.46
C GLU A 152 5.79 -19.85 14.36
N GLU A 153 6.41 -20.90 13.83
CA GLU A 153 7.87 -21.00 13.65
C GLU A 153 8.38 -19.91 12.70
N SER A 154 7.70 -19.74 11.57
CA SER A 154 8.03 -18.70 10.59
C SER A 154 7.87 -17.29 11.16
N SER A 155 6.79 -17.03 11.91
CA SER A 155 6.56 -15.72 12.53
C SER A 155 7.63 -15.38 13.57
N GLN A 156 8.04 -16.37 14.40
CA GLN A 156 9.14 -16.18 15.35
C GLN A 156 10.47 -15.92 14.63
N TYR A 157 10.75 -16.65 13.55
CA TYR A 157 11.95 -16.42 12.75
C TYR A 157 11.98 -15.01 12.17
N ARG A 158 10.87 -14.54 11.55
CA ARG A 158 10.76 -13.18 11.00
C ARG A 158 10.92 -12.11 12.09
N GLY A 159 10.32 -12.33 13.26
CA GLY A 159 10.50 -11.46 14.42
C GLY A 159 11.96 -11.34 14.83
N ASN A 160 12.65 -12.46 14.96
CA ASN A 160 14.08 -12.49 15.28
C ASN A 160 14.93 -11.80 14.22
N GLN A 161 14.67 -12.01 12.92
CA GLN A 161 15.39 -11.33 11.83
C GLN A 161 15.17 -9.81 11.85
N ALA A 162 13.96 -9.36 12.13
CA ALA A 162 13.66 -7.93 12.26
C ALA A 162 14.49 -7.29 13.37
N GLN A 163 14.58 -7.96 14.53
CA GLN A 163 15.30 -7.46 15.69
C GLN A 163 16.84 -7.53 15.53
N THR A 164 17.37 -8.65 15.05
CA THR A 164 18.81 -8.91 15.08
C THR A 164 19.56 -8.38 13.85
N LYS A 165 18.87 -8.22 12.72
CA LYS A 165 19.47 -7.82 11.44
C LYS A 165 18.93 -6.49 10.95
N TRP A 166 17.62 -6.39 10.74
CA TRP A 166 17.07 -5.30 9.95
C TRP A 166 16.92 -3.99 10.72
N LEU A 167 16.67 -4.05 12.04
CA LEU A 167 16.66 -2.85 12.88
C LEU A 167 18.03 -2.13 12.81
N GLY A 168 19.12 -2.87 13.02
CA GLY A 168 20.48 -2.31 12.95
C GLY A 168 20.84 -1.78 11.58
N PHE A 169 20.38 -2.46 10.51
CA PHE A 169 20.59 -2.00 9.13
C PHE A 169 19.92 -0.64 8.87
N ILE A 170 18.66 -0.48 9.29
CA ILE A 170 17.91 0.78 9.11
C ILE A 170 18.56 1.87 9.95
N GLN A 171 18.87 1.59 11.23
CA GLN A 171 19.46 2.56 12.14
C GLN A 171 20.81 3.09 11.60
N ALA A 172 21.69 2.19 11.19
CA ALA A 172 22.97 2.58 10.58
C ALA A 172 22.79 3.41 9.30
N SER A 173 21.74 3.14 8.54
CA SER A 173 21.42 3.90 7.32
C SER A 173 20.93 5.30 7.65
N LEU A 174 20.09 5.45 8.67
CA LEU A 174 19.62 6.74 9.18
C LEU A 174 20.79 7.58 9.72
N ASP A 175 21.68 6.97 10.51
CA ASP A 175 22.85 7.62 11.10
C ASP A 175 23.84 8.12 10.01
N ASN A 176 23.87 7.45 8.86
CA ASN A 176 24.69 7.84 7.71
C ASN A 176 24.01 8.83 6.75
N GLY A 177 22.96 9.51 7.16
CA GLY A 177 22.34 10.61 6.42
C GLY A 177 21.19 10.20 5.50
N LEU A 178 20.55 9.07 5.78
CA LEU A 178 19.27 8.77 5.21
C LEU A 178 18.27 9.80 5.74
N THR A 179 18.03 10.87 4.99
CA THR A 179 17.03 11.88 5.32
C THR A 179 15.64 11.32 4.98
N VAL A 180 15.11 10.50 5.86
CA VAL A 180 13.67 10.31 5.95
C VAL A 180 13.19 11.46 6.83
N GLU A 181 12.49 12.42 6.24
CA GLU A 181 11.72 13.34 7.09
C GLU A 181 10.81 12.45 7.94
N PRO A 182 10.86 12.60 9.29
CA PRO A 182 9.87 11.92 10.12
C PRO A 182 8.50 12.27 9.55
N PRO A 183 7.55 11.34 9.55
CA PRO A 183 6.17 11.70 9.24
C PRO A 183 5.91 12.93 10.12
N LYS A 184 5.60 14.09 9.50
CA LYS A 184 5.04 15.19 10.26
C LYS A 184 3.97 14.52 11.12
N GLU A 185 4.11 14.59 12.45
CA GLU A 185 2.98 14.28 13.30
C GLU A 185 1.78 14.89 12.60
N PRO A 186 0.72 14.12 12.32
CA PRO A 186 -0.48 14.74 11.79
C PRO A 186 -0.73 15.90 12.76
N GLU A 187 -0.58 17.13 12.26
CA GLU A 187 -0.91 18.30 13.09
C GLU A 187 -2.26 17.95 13.66
N PRO A 188 -2.47 18.11 14.98
CA PRO A 188 -3.71 17.71 15.61
C PRO A 188 -4.82 18.24 14.72
N VAL A 189 -5.57 17.32 14.12
CA VAL A 189 -6.63 17.66 13.18
C VAL A 189 -7.50 18.60 13.98
N LYS A 190 -7.46 19.90 13.66
CA LYS A 190 -8.37 20.84 14.28
C LYS A 190 -9.75 20.32 13.95
N VAL A 191 -10.50 20.00 14.97
CA VAL A 191 -11.90 19.60 14.85
C VAL A 191 -12.74 20.80 15.32
N ASP A 192 -13.89 20.97 14.71
CA ASP A 192 -14.91 21.90 15.20
C ASP A 192 -15.51 21.41 16.52
N ASP A 193 -16.44 22.16 17.07
CA ASP A 193 -17.12 21.84 18.34
C ASP A 193 -17.92 20.53 18.28
N GLU A 194 -18.16 19.98 17.10
CA GLU A 194 -18.85 18.72 16.84
C GLU A 194 -17.86 17.55 16.60
N GLY A 195 -16.55 17.80 16.67
CA GLY A 195 -15.50 16.80 16.44
C GLY A 195 -15.23 16.51 14.96
N ILE A 196 -15.67 17.37 14.04
CA ILE A 196 -15.47 17.23 12.61
C ILE A 196 -14.10 17.83 12.23
N PRO A 197 -13.27 17.10 11.46
CA PRO A 197 -11.97 17.61 11.03
C PRO A 197 -12.08 18.89 10.21
N ILE A 198 -11.46 19.97 10.71
CA ILE A 198 -11.34 21.23 9.97
C ILE A 198 -10.09 21.14 9.09
N GLN A 199 -10.28 21.11 7.78
CA GLN A 199 -9.17 21.15 6.86
C GLN A 199 -8.59 22.58 6.78
N GLN A 200 -7.29 22.73 7.06
CA GLN A 200 -6.65 24.04 7.19
C GLN A 200 -6.45 24.82 5.89
N THR A 201 -6.70 24.23 4.74
CA THR A 201 -6.48 24.88 3.43
C THR A 201 -7.64 24.65 2.47
N TRP A 202 -8.21 25.72 1.99
CA TRP A 202 -9.18 25.69 0.89
C TRP A 202 -8.51 26.17 -0.42
N PRO A 203 -8.78 25.53 -1.55
CA PRO A 203 -9.52 24.29 -1.71
C PRO A 203 -8.70 23.06 -1.22
N PRO A 204 -9.37 21.96 -0.84
CA PRO A 204 -8.70 20.69 -0.69
C PRO A 204 -7.89 20.38 -1.93
N ARG A 205 -6.80 19.60 -1.77
CA ARG A 205 -6.01 19.20 -2.93
C ARG A 205 -6.90 18.52 -3.96
N THR A 206 -6.64 18.78 -5.24
CA THR A 206 -7.22 17.98 -6.31
C THR A 206 -6.77 16.55 -6.15
N ILE A 207 -7.70 15.60 -6.13
CA ILE A 207 -7.44 14.19 -6.01
C ILE A 207 -8.08 13.40 -7.14
N ASP A 208 -7.44 12.30 -7.49
CA ASP A 208 -7.85 11.37 -8.54
C ASP A 208 -7.47 9.93 -8.17
N ALA A 209 -7.52 9.02 -9.12
CA ALA A 209 -7.21 7.61 -8.92
C ALA A 209 -5.78 7.32 -8.42
N HIS A 210 -4.86 8.29 -8.47
CA HIS A 210 -3.48 8.16 -7.99
C HIS A 210 -3.32 8.50 -6.50
N CYS A 211 -4.38 9.01 -5.87
CA CYS A 211 -4.34 9.53 -4.51
C CYS A 211 -4.78 8.52 -3.42
N SER A 212 -4.82 7.22 -3.73
CA SER A 212 -5.19 6.19 -2.75
C SER A 212 -4.35 6.30 -1.46
N GLY A 213 -5.03 6.23 -0.32
CA GLY A 213 -4.42 6.37 1.00
C GLY A 213 -4.26 7.80 1.49
N TRP A 214 -4.61 8.81 0.70
CA TRP A 214 -4.63 10.19 1.15
C TRP A 214 -5.86 10.45 2.04
N PRO A 215 -5.74 11.32 3.07
CA PRO A 215 -6.86 11.67 3.94
C PRO A 215 -8.09 12.14 3.17
N GLU A 216 -7.86 12.87 2.09
CA GLU A 216 -8.92 13.40 1.22
C GLU A 216 -9.73 12.29 0.54
N VAL A 217 -9.15 11.11 0.30
CA VAL A 217 -9.90 9.97 -0.25
C VAL A 217 -10.88 9.41 0.77
N TRP A 218 -10.48 9.32 2.04
CA TRP A 218 -11.39 8.94 3.12
C TRP A 218 -12.54 9.94 3.26
N LEU A 219 -12.23 11.23 3.20
CA LEU A 219 -13.22 12.30 3.27
C LEU A 219 -14.21 12.20 2.10
N LEU A 220 -13.71 12.07 0.87
CA LEU A 220 -14.54 11.89 -0.33
C LEU A 220 -15.48 10.70 -0.20
N GLN A 221 -14.95 9.55 0.21
CA GLN A 221 -15.73 8.32 0.39
C GLN A 221 -16.81 8.51 1.44
N ALA A 222 -16.50 9.15 2.57
CA ALA A 222 -17.48 9.44 3.61
C ALA A 222 -18.59 10.38 3.10
N MET A 223 -18.22 11.45 2.40
CA MET A 223 -19.20 12.42 1.84
C MET A 223 -20.12 11.77 0.80
N LEU A 224 -19.57 11.00 -0.13
CA LEU A 224 -20.37 10.26 -1.12
C LEU A 224 -21.31 9.25 -0.44
N LYS A 225 -20.84 8.59 0.61
CA LYS A 225 -21.66 7.66 1.39
C LYS A 225 -22.81 8.37 2.11
N CYS A 226 -22.58 9.53 2.71
CA CYS A 226 -23.63 10.37 3.29
C CYS A 226 -24.67 10.81 2.26
N MET A 227 -24.27 10.96 1.00
CA MET A 227 -25.16 11.28 -0.12
C MET A 227 -25.80 10.02 -0.76
N SER A 228 -25.79 8.89 -0.05
CA SER A 228 -26.39 7.62 -0.48
C SER A 228 -25.70 6.95 -1.68
N TYR A 229 -24.50 7.34 -2.04
CA TYR A 229 -23.70 6.57 -2.98
C TYR A 229 -23.15 5.31 -2.28
N ASN A 230 -23.27 4.16 -2.93
CA ASN A 230 -22.71 2.91 -2.40
C ASN A 230 -21.19 2.90 -2.60
N VAL A 231 -20.45 3.36 -1.58
CA VAL A 231 -18.98 3.42 -1.53
C VAL A 231 -18.46 2.80 -0.25
N LEU A 232 -17.31 2.13 -0.35
CA LEU A 232 -16.53 1.70 0.82
C LEU A 232 -15.72 2.89 1.32
N THR A 233 -15.60 3.04 2.65
CA THR A 233 -14.76 4.06 3.30
C THR A 233 -13.45 3.41 3.75
N ASP A 234 -12.60 3.05 2.79
CA ASP A 234 -11.36 2.29 3.01
C ASP A 234 -10.08 3.07 2.63
N GLY A 235 -10.24 4.31 2.16
CA GLY A 235 -9.14 5.16 1.69
C GLY A 235 -8.55 4.72 0.36
N ILE A 236 -9.14 3.73 -0.31
CA ILE A 236 -8.65 3.21 -1.59
C ILE A 236 -9.42 3.83 -2.73
N TRP A 237 -8.71 4.43 -3.69
CA TRP A 237 -9.30 4.92 -4.91
C TRP A 237 -9.30 3.82 -5.98
N GLY A 238 -10.32 3.00 -6.02
CA GLY A 238 -10.54 2.00 -7.08
C GLY A 238 -11.47 2.48 -8.18
N SER A 239 -11.63 1.67 -9.23
CA SER A 239 -12.56 1.96 -10.34
C SER A 239 -14.00 2.22 -9.85
N ALA A 240 -14.45 1.48 -8.83
CA ALA A 240 -15.76 1.68 -8.24
C ALA A 240 -15.94 3.09 -7.63
N LEU A 241 -14.90 3.67 -7.02
CA LEU A 241 -14.92 5.05 -6.53
C LEU A 241 -14.92 6.04 -7.70
N THR A 242 -14.09 5.81 -8.71
CA THR A 242 -14.07 6.62 -9.95
C THR A 242 -15.47 6.70 -10.58
N ASP A 243 -16.14 5.56 -10.73
CA ASP A 243 -17.50 5.52 -11.26
C ASP A 243 -18.49 6.35 -10.42
N LYS A 244 -18.37 6.33 -9.10
CA LYS A 244 -19.23 7.13 -8.20
C LYS A 244 -18.90 8.62 -8.27
N VAL A 245 -17.64 8.99 -8.40
CA VAL A 245 -17.25 10.39 -8.64
C VAL A 245 -17.82 10.88 -9.95
N ILE A 246 -17.69 10.14 -11.05
CA ILE A 246 -18.25 10.48 -12.35
C ILE A 246 -19.78 10.63 -12.28
N LEU A 247 -20.47 9.70 -11.65
CA LEU A 247 -21.92 9.78 -11.46
C LEU A 247 -22.33 11.02 -10.63
N PHE A 248 -21.58 11.32 -9.57
CA PHE A 248 -21.80 12.51 -8.77
C PHE A 248 -21.61 13.78 -9.61
N GLN A 249 -20.54 13.86 -10.37
CA GLN A 249 -20.23 15.00 -11.24
C GLN A 249 -21.33 15.22 -12.28
N GLN A 250 -21.78 14.15 -12.95
CA GLN A 250 -22.90 14.21 -13.91
C GLN A 250 -24.17 14.71 -13.26
N ALA A 251 -24.54 14.17 -12.09
CA ALA A 251 -25.74 14.55 -11.37
C ALA A 251 -25.73 16.03 -10.92
N ASN A 252 -24.56 16.62 -10.79
CA ASN A 252 -24.35 18.00 -10.34
C ASN A 252 -23.93 18.96 -11.45
N GLY A 253 -23.97 18.54 -12.73
CA GLY A 253 -23.66 19.39 -13.88
C GLY A 253 -22.18 19.80 -13.96
N LEU A 254 -21.28 18.98 -13.43
CA LEU A 254 -19.84 19.17 -13.49
C LEU A 254 -19.21 18.38 -14.65
N SER A 255 -17.97 18.71 -15.01
CA SER A 255 -17.17 17.85 -15.88
C SER A 255 -17.03 16.47 -15.25
N ALA A 256 -17.48 15.42 -15.95
CA ALA A 256 -17.49 14.05 -15.46
C ALA A 256 -16.15 13.36 -15.79
N ASP A 257 -15.07 13.91 -15.30
CA ASP A 257 -13.69 13.48 -15.57
C ASP A 257 -13.11 12.51 -14.52
N GLY A 258 -13.87 12.26 -13.43
CA GLY A 258 -13.41 11.44 -12.34
C GLY A 258 -12.35 12.10 -11.44
N VAL A 259 -12.08 13.39 -11.63
CA VAL A 259 -11.11 14.17 -10.84
C VAL A 259 -11.85 15.05 -9.84
N VAL A 260 -11.53 14.94 -8.57
CA VAL A 260 -12.16 15.75 -7.52
C VAL A 260 -11.34 17.00 -7.29
N GLY A 261 -11.64 18.02 -8.09
CA GLY A 261 -11.09 19.37 -7.97
C GLY A 261 -11.97 20.30 -7.12
N PRO A 262 -11.61 21.60 -7.02
CA PRO A 262 -12.32 22.59 -6.19
C PRO A 262 -13.83 22.62 -6.42
N MET A 263 -14.26 22.54 -7.68
CA MET A 263 -15.69 22.57 -8.04
C MET A 263 -16.41 21.32 -7.54
N THR A 264 -15.77 20.16 -7.62
CA THR A 264 -16.33 18.89 -7.11
C THR A 264 -16.42 18.93 -5.60
N TRP A 265 -15.38 19.38 -4.91
CA TRP A 265 -15.38 19.55 -3.45
C TRP A 265 -16.50 20.49 -2.98
N GLN A 266 -16.66 21.63 -3.65
CA GLN A 266 -17.72 22.56 -3.34
C GLN A 266 -19.12 21.93 -3.49
N ARG A 267 -19.34 21.14 -4.52
CA ARG A 267 -20.61 20.42 -4.73
C ARG A 267 -20.84 19.29 -3.73
N LEU A 268 -19.78 18.71 -3.20
CA LEU A 268 -19.86 17.76 -2.08
C LEU A 268 -20.23 18.43 -0.74
N GLY A 269 -20.28 19.76 -0.68
CA GLY A 269 -20.67 20.52 0.52
C GLY A 269 -19.49 21.12 1.29
N LEU A 270 -18.26 20.96 0.79
CA LEU A 270 -17.10 21.65 1.34
C LEU A 270 -17.02 23.06 0.72
N ASP A 271 -17.52 24.06 1.43
CA ASP A 271 -17.43 25.46 1.00
C ASP A 271 -16.29 26.19 1.75
N LYS A 272 -15.76 27.23 1.13
CA LYS A 272 -14.72 28.10 1.70
C LYS A 272 -15.09 28.62 3.09
N LYS A 273 -16.37 28.86 3.34
CA LYS A 273 -16.90 29.33 4.63
C LYS A 273 -16.70 28.38 5.81
N ILE A 274 -16.43 27.11 5.55
CA ILE A 274 -16.13 26.11 6.60
C ILE A 274 -14.68 26.28 7.08
N PHE A 275 -13.86 27.02 6.35
CA PHE A 275 -12.42 27.17 6.57
C PHE A 275 -12.01 28.63 6.95
N GLU A 276 -12.95 29.55 7.01
CA GLU A 276 -12.81 30.92 7.52
C GLU A 276 -13.26 31.02 8.99
#